data_b79233884dcd8d590064a51d089e4ad2
#
_entry.id   b79233884dcd8d590064a51d089e4ad2
#
_cell.length_a   1.000
_cell.length_b   1.000
_cell.length_c   1.000
_cell.angle_alpha   90.00
_cell.angle_beta   90.00
_cell.angle_gamma   90.00
#
_symmetry.space_group_name_H-M   'P 1'
#
loop_
_entity.id
_entity.type
_entity.pdbx_description
1 polymer ?
#
loop_
_entity_poly.entity_id
_entity_poly.type
_entity_poly.pdbx_seq_one_letter_code
_entity_poly.pdbx_strand_id
1 'polypeptide(L)'
;RHMKYFWYKPYFYLSYLSVFKKFLKSLMPKSRKKRKKNKKIENIWRKQNFDNFTELCPNGSVTCNIAVGKRSYGKINAIFSSDLPVMLILGNYVSIAPNVMFIPVSEHNYRALSTYPFKVKCLNKTCEALSKGSIIVEDDVWIGANSIILSGVRIGQGAVIAAGSVVTHDVEPYSIVAGNPAKFVKHRFDPEVVEKLKHFNPGMLTENIIESNINSMYKNITKENADDIINLLEK
;
A
#
# COMPACT_ATOMS: atom_id res chain seq x y z
N ARG A 1 4.93 46.70 -63.12
CA ARG A 1 4.44 46.84 -61.72
C ARG A 1 4.38 45.44 -61.08
N HIS A 2 5.41 45.11 -60.32
CA HIS A 2 5.56 43.81 -59.65
C HIS A 2 4.92 43.89 -58.27
N MET A 3 3.96 43.01 -58.00
CA MET A 3 3.44 42.74 -56.66
C MET A 3 4.18 41.50 -56.11
N LYS A 4 5.06 41.73 -55.09
CA LYS A 4 5.77 40.63 -54.39
C LYS A 4 4.81 39.95 -53.41
N TYR A 5 4.56 38.66 -53.57
CA TYR A 5 3.89 37.82 -52.59
C TYR A 5 4.81 37.59 -51.39
N PHE A 6 4.35 38.02 -50.25
CA PHE A 6 5.02 37.75 -48.96
C PHE A 6 4.60 36.30 -48.53
N TRP A 7 5.56 35.42 -48.53
CA TRP A 7 5.38 34.08 -47.96
C TRP A 7 5.40 34.17 -46.41
N TYR A 8 4.25 33.97 -45.78
CA TYR A 8 4.14 33.83 -44.31
C TYR A 8 4.76 32.52 -43.88
N LYS A 9 5.80 32.54 -43.03
CA LYS A 9 6.48 31.34 -42.52
C LYS A 9 5.61 30.59 -41.51
N PRO A 10 5.45 29.25 -41.61
CA PRO A 10 4.62 28.45 -40.75
C PRO A 10 5.11 28.29 -39.30
N TYR A 11 6.26 28.84 -38.94
CA TYR A 11 6.84 28.71 -37.61
C TYR A 11 6.12 29.51 -36.51
N PHE A 12 5.33 30.49 -36.83
CA PHE A 12 4.55 31.28 -35.85
C PHE A 12 3.32 30.55 -35.32
N TYR A 13 2.76 29.62 -36.08
CA TYR A 13 1.54 28.92 -35.68
C TYR A 13 1.81 27.83 -34.61
N LEU A 14 2.96 27.20 -34.61
CA LEU A 14 3.33 26.15 -33.64
C LEU A 14 3.62 26.73 -32.25
N SER A 15 4.18 27.93 -32.16
CA SER A 15 4.43 28.60 -30.86
C SER A 15 3.12 29.09 -30.23
N TYR A 16 2.22 29.62 -31.01
CA TYR A 16 0.87 30.02 -30.54
C TYR A 16 0.05 28.84 -30.03
N LEU A 17 0.07 27.71 -30.72
CA LEU A 17 -0.60 26.49 -30.29
C LEU A 17 -0.05 25.94 -28.95
N SER A 18 1.25 26.07 -28.72
CA SER A 18 1.86 25.63 -27.46
C SER A 18 1.51 26.55 -26.28
N VAL A 19 1.51 27.87 -26.52
CA VAL A 19 1.10 28.88 -25.53
C VAL A 19 -0.40 28.76 -25.24
N PHE A 20 -1.24 28.61 -26.27
CA PHE A 20 -2.67 28.43 -26.13
C PHE A 20 -3.03 27.11 -25.39
N LYS A 21 -2.31 26.01 -25.65
CA LYS A 21 -2.45 24.77 -24.87
C LYS A 21 -2.04 24.94 -23.39
N LYS A 22 -0.99 25.72 -23.10
CA LYS A 22 -0.60 26.06 -21.71
C LYS A 22 -1.68 26.92 -21.04
N PHE A 23 -2.21 27.91 -21.75
CA PHE A 23 -3.29 28.79 -21.26
C PHE A 23 -4.57 28.01 -21.00
N LEU A 24 -5.03 27.15 -21.92
CA LEU A 24 -6.19 26.28 -21.70
C LEU A 24 -5.97 25.31 -20.52
N LYS A 25 -4.75 24.80 -20.33
CA LYS A 25 -4.39 24.01 -19.13
C LYS A 25 -4.48 24.83 -17.83
N SER A 26 -4.18 26.14 -17.88
CA SER A 26 -4.29 27.02 -16.70
C SER A 26 -5.72 27.28 -16.29
N LEU A 27 -6.65 27.33 -17.25
CA LEU A 27 -8.08 27.55 -17.04
C LEU A 27 -8.84 26.31 -16.57
N MET A 28 -8.21 25.11 -16.59
CA MET A 28 -8.88 23.91 -16.08
C MET A 28 -9.13 24.01 -14.57
N PRO A 29 -10.34 23.69 -14.09
CA PRO A 29 -10.61 23.59 -12.65
C PRO A 29 -9.60 22.70 -11.94
N LYS A 30 -9.15 23.10 -10.75
CA LYS A 30 -8.17 22.33 -9.94
C LYS A 30 -8.59 20.86 -9.77
N SER A 31 -9.90 20.60 -9.66
CA SER A 31 -10.48 19.24 -9.58
C SER A 31 -10.20 18.40 -10.83
N ARG A 32 -10.28 18.99 -12.03
CA ARG A 32 -10.02 18.30 -13.30
C ARG A 32 -8.54 17.97 -13.51
N LYS A 33 -7.62 18.86 -13.06
CA LYS A 33 -6.17 18.62 -13.05
C LYS A 33 -5.81 17.49 -12.10
N LYS A 34 -6.38 17.50 -10.88
CA LYS A 34 -6.21 16.45 -9.86
C LYS A 34 -6.68 15.10 -10.39
N ARG A 35 -7.86 15.03 -11.02
CA ARG A 35 -8.40 13.79 -11.59
C ARG A 35 -7.53 13.22 -12.72
N LYS A 36 -6.97 14.05 -13.60
CA LYS A 36 -6.05 13.60 -14.66
C LYS A 36 -4.72 13.08 -14.09
N LYS A 37 -4.16 13.75 -13.07
CA LYS A 37 -2.95 13.30 -12.37
C LYS A 37 -3.18 11.95 -11.70
N ASN A 38 -4.28 11.80 -10.98
CA ASN A 38 -4.62 10.55 -10.29
C ASN A 38 -4.78 9.38 -11.26
N LYS A 39 -5.51 9.58 -12.37
CA LYS A 39 -5.65 8.54 -13.40
C LYS A 39 -4.31 8.11 -14.03
N LYS A 40 -3.35 9.03 -14.18
CA LYS A 40 -2.01 8.71 -14.67
C LYS A 40 -1.24 7.85 -13.66
N ILE A 41 -1.30 8.19 -12.37
CA ILE A 41 -0.68 7.42 -11.28
C ILE A 41 -1.27 6.02 -11.22
N GLU A 42 -2.58 5.91 -11.27
CA GLU A 42 -3.31 4.64 -11.26
C GLU A 42 -2.94 3.73 -12.44
N ASN A 43 -2.82 4.30 -13.65
CA ASN A 43 -2.38 3.55 -14.81
C ASN A 43 -0.93 3.02 -14.68
N ILE A 44 -0.03 3.80 -14.06
CA ILE A 44 1.33 3.36 -13.78
C ILE A 44 1.30 2.25 -12.74
N TRP A 45 0.52 2.42 -11.68
CA TRP A 45 0.35 1.44 -10.62
C TRP A 45 -0.14 0.09 -11.18
N ARG A 46 -1.20 0.10 -12.00
CA ARG A 46 -1.76 -1.10 -12.60
C ARG A 46 -0.76 -1.86 -13.50
N LYS A 47 0.09 -1.13 -14.22
CA LYS A 47 1.13 -1.74 -15.05
C LYS A 47 2.20 -2.47 -14.21
N GLN A 48 2.55 -1.94 -13.05
CA GLN A 48 3.54 -2.51 -12.14
C GLN A 48 2.96 -3.60 -11.23
N ASN A 49 1.65 -3.56 -11.00
CA ASN A 49 0.90 -4.42 -10.09
C ASN A 49 -0.22 -5.15 -10.82
N PHE A 50 0.10 -5.78 -11.93
CA PHE A 50 -0.89 -6.47 -12.79
C PHE A 50 -1.43 -7.75 -12.16
N ASP A 51 -0.72 -8.33 -11.20
CA ASP A 51 -1.00 -9.59 -10.51
C ASP A 51 -1.74 -9.44 -9.18
N ASN A 52 -2.07 -8.21 -8.81
CA ASN A 52 -2.86 -7.92 -7.61
C ASN A 52 -3.99 -6.93 -7.90
N PHE A 53 -4.91 -6.73 -6.94
CA PHE A 53 -6.11 -5.91 -7.09
C PHE A 53 -6.08 -4.67 -6.19
N THR A 54 -4.89 -4.22 -5.76
CA THR A 54 -4.76 -3.04 -4.92
C THR A 54 -4.93 -1.75 -5.71
N GLU A 55 -5.43 -0.71 -5.05
CA GLU A 55 -5.57 0.65 -5.59
C GLU A 55 -4.78 1.63 -4.71
N LEU A 56 -4.22 2.67 -5.31
CA LEU A 56 -3.60 3.74 -4.53
C LEU A 56 -4.61 4.83 -4.16
N CYS A 57 -4.59 5.28 -2.90
CA CYS A 57 -5.29 6.51 -2.55
C CYS A 57 -4.67 7.71 -3.27
N PRO A 58 -5.48 8.63 -3.81
CA PRO A 58 -5.02 9.74 -4.65
C PRO A 58 -4.03 10.70 -3.99
N ASN A 59 -3.88 10.66 -2.69
CA ASN A 59 -2.98 11.51 -1.92
C ASN A 59 -1.64 10.81 -1.60
N GLY A 60 -1.49 9.52 -1.94
CA GLY A 60 -0.24 8.77 -1.81
C GLY A 60 0.75 9.19 -2.88
N SER A 61 1.84 9.83 -2.51
CA SER A 61 2.70 10.50 -3.48
C SER A 61 3.86 9.65 -3.99
N VAL A 62 4.10 8.45 -3.43
CA VAL A 62 5.35 7.73 -3.73
C VAL A 62 5.07 6.25 -3.96
N THR A 63 4.93 5.89 -5.23
CA THR A 63 4.73 4.49 -5.64
C THR A 63 6.00 3.64 -5.53
N CYS A 64 7.18 4.27 -5.54
CA CYS A 64 8.46 3.56 -5.50
C CYS A 64 8.79 2.92 -4.13
N ASN A 65 8.13 3.33 -3.07
CA ASN A 65 8.35 2.81 -1.72
C ASN A 65 7.28 1.77 -1.30
N ILE A 66 6.50 1.26 -2.25
CA ILE A 66 5.45 0.28 -1.98
C ILE A 66 5.70 -0.95 -2.85
N ALA A 67 5.81 -2.11 -2.22
CA ALA A 67 5.83 -3.41 -2.87
C ALA A 67 4.59 -4.21 -2.45
N VAL A 68 3.96 -4.90 -3.40
CA VAL A 68 2.73 -5.66 -3.15
C VAL A 68 2.82 -7.03 -3.82
N GLY A 69 2.55 -8.07 -3.06
CA GLY A 69 2.46 -9.44 -3.54
C GLY A 69 1.17 -9.72 -4.31
N LYS A 70 1.14 -10.90 -4.93
CA LYS A 70 0.06 -11.33 -5.82
C LYS A 70 -1.28 -11.44 -5.09
N ARG A 71 -2.36 -11.19 -5.83
CA ARG A 71 -3.76 -11.33 -5.39
C ARG A 71 -4.17 -10.48 -4.19
N SER A 72 -3.28 -9.66 -3.61
CA SER A 72 -3.64 -8.70 -2.55
C SER A 72 -4.62 -7.66 -3.09
N TYR A 73 -5.56 -7.19 -2.27
CA TYR A 73 -6.60 -6.26 -2.70
C TYR A 73 -6.92 -5.19 -1.65
N GLY A 74 -7.55 -4.12 -2.11
CA GLY A 74 -8.01 -2.99 -1.33
C GLY A 74 -7.25 -1.69 -1.62
N LYS A 75 -7.60 -0.62 -0.91
CA LYS A 75 -6.99 0.71 -1.13
C LYS A 75 -5.82 0.92 -0.19
N ILE A 76 -4.66 1.20 -0.77
CA ILE A 76 -3.45 1.56 -0.03
C ILE A 76 -3.46 3.07 0.22
N ASN A 77 -3.60 3.45 1.49
CA ASN A 77 -3.43 4.81 1.96
C ASN A 77 -2.18 4.87 2.84
N ALA A 78 -1.07 5.37 2.30
CA ALA A 78 0.21 5.39 2.99
C ALA A 78 0.80 6.81 3.02
N ILE A 79 1.35 7.19 4.18
CA ILE A 79 1.98 8.50 4.39
C ILE A 79 3.49 8.31 4.35
N PHE A 80 4.14 8.81 3.29
CA PHE A 80 5.58 8.82 3.15
C PHE A 80 6.14 10.24 3.21
N SER A 81 7.33 10.39 3.78
CA SER A 81 8.21 11.52 3.56
C SER A 81 9.29 11.13 2.55
N SER A 82 9.62 12.03 1.63
CA SER A 82 10.43 11.74 0.45
C SER A 82 11.88 11.32 0.73
N ASP A 83 12.41 11.59 1.91
CA ASP A 83 13.85 11.54 2.16
C ASP A 83 14.32 10.33 2.99
N LEU A 84 13.39 9.47 3.44
CA LEU A 84 13.74 8.27 4.21
C LEU A 84 13.57 7.00 3.37
N PRO A 85 14.55 6.08 3.39
CA PRO A 85 14.51 4.84 2.61
C PRO A 85 13.65 3.77 3.31
N VAL A 86 12.42 4.12 3.66
CA VAL A 86 11.47 3.19 4.29
C VAL A 86 10.43 2.74 3.28
N MET A 87 9.94 1.53 3.43
CA MET A 87 9.01 0.89 2.51
C MET A 87 7.72 0.46 3.23
N LEU A 88 6.67 0.33 2.46
CA LEU A 88 5.51 -0.49 2.78
C LEU A 88 5.59 -1.76 1.93
N ILE A 89 5.74 -2.90 2.58
CA ILE A 89 5.81 -4.20 1.92
C ILE A 89 4.57 -4.98 2.31
N LEU A 90 3.77 -5.34 1.33
CA LEU A 90 2.59 -6.18 1.48
C LEU A 90 2.85 -7.52 0.79
N GLY A 91 2.63 -8.60 1.47
CA GLY A 91 2.75 -9.98 0.98
C GLY A 91 1.66 -10.35 -0.02
N ASN A 92 1.53 -11.64 -0.26
CA ASN A 92 0.52 -12.21 -1.14
C ASN A 92 -0.82 -12.36 -0.40
N TYR A 93 -1.93 -12.27 -1.13
CA TYR A 93 -3.28 -12.51 -0.60
C TYR A 93 -3.67 -11.62 0.59
N VAL A 94 -3.06 -10.44 0.74
CA VAL A 94 -3.42 -9.49 1.80
C VAL A 94 -4.77 -8.84 1.51
N SER A 95 -5.66 -8.88 2.51
CA SER A 95 -7.00 -8.27 2.45
C SER A 95 -7.01 -6.94 3.18
N ILE A 96 -7.15 -5.81 2.46
CA ILE A 96 -7.16 -4.47 3.05
C ILE A 96 -8.57 -3.90 2.98
N ALA A 97 -9.20 -3.73 4.13
CA ALA A 97 -10.53 -3.14 4.24
C ALA A 97 -10.50 -1.60 4.02
N PRO A 98 -11.66 -0.94 3.85
CA PRO A 98 -11.72 0.50 3.66
C PRO A 98 -11.07 1.32 4.79
N ASN A 99 -10.46 2.44 4.40
CA ASN A 99 -9.87 3.44 5.29
C ASN A 99 -8.70 2.93 6.16
N VAL A 100 -8.07 1.84 5.81
CA VAL A 100 -6.81 1.45 6.46
C VAL A 100 -5.74 2.49 6.13
N MET A 101 -4.96 2.89 7.15
CA MET A 101 -3.87 3.86 7.02
C MET A 101 -2.55 3.24 7.42
N PHE A 102 -1.55 3.32 6.54
CA PHE A 102 -0.17 2.96 6.81
C PHE A 102 0.65 4.22 7.05
N ILE A 103 1.39 4.28 8.15
CA ILE A 103 2.18 5.46 8.55
C ILE A 103 3.65 5.05 8.71
N PRO A 104 4.37 4.78 7.60
CA PRO A 104 5.79 4.42 7.68
C PRO A 104 6.69 5.59 8.10
N VAL A 105 6.27 6.83 7.90
CA VAL A 105 7.04 8.03 8.29
C VAL A 105 6.10 9.12 8.74
N SER A 106 6.13 9.48 10.05
CA SER A 106 5.45 10.69 10.55
C SER A 106 5.81 11.01 12.00
N GLU A 107 6.90 10.46 12.52
CA GLU A 107 7.28 10.68 13.90
C GLU A 107 8.10 11.95 14.06
N HIS A 108 8.01 12.56 15.24
CA HIS A 108 8.81 13.68 15.70
C HIS A 108 9.71 13.26 16.87
N ASN A 109 10.83 13.93 17.07
CA ASN A 109 11.64 13.72 18.26
C ASN A 109 10.97 14.36 19.49
N TYR A 110 10.17 13.59 20.19
CA TYR A 110 9.46 14.04 21.40
C TYR A 110 10.38 14.23 22.61
N ARG A 111 11.65 13.82 22.53
CA ARG A 111 12.67 14.04 23.59
C ARG A 111 13.46 15.33 23.39
N ALA A 112 13.26 16.04 22.28
CA ALA A 112 13.86 17.34 22.06
C ALA A 112 13.11 18.43 22.85
N LEU A 113 13.73 19.61 22.96
CA LEU A 113 13.10 20.79 23.59
C LEU A 113 11.75 21.12 22.95
N SER A 114 11.60 20.86 21.64
CA SER A 114 10.37 21.08 20.89
C SER A 114 10.15 19.97 19.87
N THR A 115 8.89 19.59 19.69
CA THR A 115 8.47 18.67 18.62
C THR A 115 8.21 19.39 17.30
N TYR A 116 8.25 20.74 17.29
CA TYR A 116 8.01 21.52 16.08
C TYR A 116 9.16 21.37 15.07
N PRO A 117 8.88 21.16 13.78
CA PRO A 117 9.91 20.90 12.78
C PRO A 117 10.57 22.21 12.28
N PHE A 118 11.35 22.85 13.14
CA PHE A 118 12.02 24.13 12.87
C PHE A 118 12.92 24.10 11.64
N LYS A 119 13.65 22.98 11.41
CA LYS A 119 14.54 22.86 10.27
C LYS A 119 13.79 22.93 8.96
N VAL A 120 12.62 22.28 8.88
CA VAL A 120 11.75 22.33 7.69
C VAL A 120 11.07 23.69 7.57
N LYS A 121 10.46 24.19 8.66
CA LYS A 121 9.59 25.37 8.60
C LYS A 121 10.35 26.69 8.58
N CYS A 122 11.54 26.74 9.20
CA CYS A 122 12.32 27.98 9.33
C CYS A 122 13.63 27.97 8.53
N LEU A 123 14.18 26.76 8.24
CA LEU A 123 15.50 26.64 7.61
C LEU A 123 15.45 25.97 6.23
N ASN A 124 14.26 25.80 5.64
CA ASN A 124 14.04 25.24 4.30
C ASN A 124 14.66 23.84 4.09
N LYS A 125 14.80 23.04 5.13
CA LYS A 125 15.19 21.63 4.98
C LYS A 125 14.02 20.83 4.39
N THR A 126 14.32 19.74 3.70
CA THR A 126 13.34 18.93 2.97
C THR A 126 12.52 18.05 3.89
N CYS A 127 13.14 17.48 4.94
CA CYS A 127 12.48 16.58 5.88
C CYS A 127 13.12 16.65 7.27
N GLU A 128 12.31 16.41 8.30
CA GLU A 128 12.71 16.30 9.70
C GLU A 128 11.93 15.16 10.41
N ALA A 129 11.02 14.51 9.68
CA ALA A 129 10.23 13.41 10.20
C ALA A 129 11.12 12.18 10.48
N LEU A 130 10.79 11.47 11.55
CA LEU A 130 11.45 10.22 11.95
C LEU A 130 10.60 9.01 11.58
N SER A 131 11.25 7.84 11.59
CA SER A 131 10.60 6.55 11.39
C SER A 131 11.32 5.48 12.20
N LYS A 132 10.58 4.48 12.67
CA LYS A 132 11.15 3.25 13.27
C LYS A 132 11.50 2.20 12.22
N GLY A 133 11.19 2.45 10.95
CA GLY A 133 11.48 1.54 9.85
C GLY A 133 10.28 1.27 8.95
N SER A 134 10.48 0.36 8.02
CA SER A 134 9.47 -0.11 7.08
C SER A 134 8.32 -0.82 7.78
N ILE A 135 7.15 -0.76 7.17
CA ILE A 135 6.01 -1.60 7.55
C ILE A 135 6.05 -2.84 6.67
N ILE A 136 6.00 -4.03 7.30
CA ILE A 136 6.00 -5.32 6.63
C ILE A 136 4.72 -6.07 7.00
N VAL A 137 3.92 -6.38 6.01
CA VAL A 137 2.72 -7.21 6.15
C VAL A 137 2.96 -8.49 5.38
N GLU A 138 2.96 -9.62 6.05
CA GLU A 138 3.19 -10.93 5.45
C GLU A 138 1.95 -11.45 4.69
N ASP A 139 2.02 -12.67 4.20
CA ASP A 139 1.00 -13.30 3.38
C ASP A 139 -0.30 -13.57 4.17
N ASP A 140 -1.43 -13.62 3.49
CA ASP A 140 -2.75 -13.97 4.04
C ASP A 140 -3.21 -13.10 5.22
N VAL A 141 -2.69 -11.88 5.37
CA VAL A 141 -3.11 -10.96 6.45
C VAL A 141 -4.42 -10.27 6.09
N TRP A 142 -5.31 -10.21 7.07
CA TRP A 142 -6.53 -9.41 6.97
C TRP A 142 -6.46 -8.18 7.87
N ILE A 143 -6.55 -6.98 7.26
CA ILE A 143 -6.56 -5.70 7.96
C ILE A 143 -7.97 -5.11 7.92
N GLY A 144 -8.61 -5.06 9.09
CA GLY A 144 -9.97 -4.53 9.29
C GLY A 144 -10.07 -3.01 9.03
N ALA A 145 -11.28 -2.57 8.73
CA ALA A 145 -11.57 -1.18 8.35
C ALA A 145 -11.15 -0.16 9.44
N ASN A 146 -10.71 1.02 8.99
CA ASN A 146 -10.28 2.13 9.86
C ASN A 146 -9.10 1.79 10.77
N SER A 147 -8.31 0.78 10.47
CA SER A 147 -7.10 0.45 11.23
C SER A 147 -5.94 1.35 10.83
N ILE A 148 -5.03 1.59 11.76
CA ILE A 148 -3.80 2.38 11.56
C ILE A 148 -2.60 1.49 11.89
N ILE A 149 -1.65 1.40 10.96
CA ILE A 149 -0.42 0.64 11.12
C ILE A 149 0.75 1.63 11.19
N LEU A 150 1.50 1.61 12.29
CA LEU A 150 2.61 2.53 12.54
C LEU A 150 3.93 2.01 11.97
N SER A 151 4.93 2.92 11.91
CA SER A 151 6.28 2.65 11.42
C SER A 151 6.98 1.52 12.17
N GLY A 152 7.78 0.73 11.44
CA GLY A 152 8.59 -0.37 11.99
C GLY A 152 7.81 -1.63 12.35
N VAL A 153 6.50 -1.66 12.14
CA VAL A 153 5.65 -2.82 12.50
C VAL A 153 5.76 -3.92 11.45
N ARG A 154 5.92 -5.17 11.93
CA ARG A 154 5.76 -6.40 11.17
C ARG A 154 4.46 -7.10 11.56
N ILE A 155 3.64 -7.45 10.58
CA ILE A 155 2.40 -8.23 10.79
C ILE A 155 2.64 -9.61 10.18
N GLY A 156 2.65 -10.63 11.03
CA GLY A 156 2.96 -12.01 10.66
C GLY A 156 1.87 -12.65 9.80
N GLN A 157 2.27 -13.68 9.06
CA GLN A 157 1.44 -14.42 8.13
C GLN A 157 0.10 -14.84 8.75
N GLY A 158 -0.98 -14.65 8.00
CA GLY A 158 -2.31 -15.06 8.43
C GLY A 158 -2.87 -14.30 9.62
N ALA A 159 -2.24 -13.23 10.09
CA ALA A 159 -2.76 -12.42 11.21
C ALA A 159 -4.01 -11.63 10.80
N VAL A 160 -4.81 -11.29 11.79
CA VAL A 160 -6.02 -10.47 11.64
C VAL A 160 -5.92 -9.24 12.52
N ILE A 161 -6.01 -8.07 11.90
CA ILE A 161 -6.14 -6.79 12.58
C ILE A 161 -7.62 -6.42 12.62
N ALA A 162 -8.21 -6.37 13.80
CA ALA A 162 -9.62 -6.00 13.96
C ALA A 162 -9.86 -4.55 13.54
N ALA A 163 -11.05 -4.25 13.07
CA ALA A 163 -11.43 -2.90 12.64
C ALA A 163 -11.21 -1.86 13.74
N GLY A 164 -10.75 -0.66 13.36
CA GLY A 164 -10.49 0.46 14.27
C GLY A 164 -9.24 0.32 15.14
N SER A 165 -8.38 -0.68 14.89
CA SER A 165 -7.20 -0.92 15.71
C SER A 165 -6.03 0.01 15.32
N VAL A 166 -5.20 0.36 16.31
CA VAL A 166 -3.93 1.08 16.11
C VAL A 166 -2.78 0.15 16.46
N VAL A 167 -2.13 -0.39 15.42
CA VAL A 167 -1.03 -1.35 15.57
C VAL A 167 0.28 -0.61 15.76
N THR A 168 0.86 -0.77 16.94
CA THR A 168 2.06 -0.06 17.42
C THR A 168 3.26 -0.97 17.62
N HIS A 169 3.06 -2.30 17.57
CA HIS A 169 4.08 -3.35 17.77
C HIS A 169 3.84 -4.48 16.80
N ASP A 170 4.83 -5.34 16.65
CA ASP A 170 4.73 -6.52 15.81
C ASP A 170 3.56 -7.43 16.22
N VAL A 171 2.99 -8.09 15.23
CA VAL A 171 1.85 -8.99 15.38
C VAL A 171 2.30 -10.40 14.97
N GLU A 172 2.13 -11.35 15.90
CA GLU A 172 2.49 -12.75 15.68
C GLU A 172 1.67 -13.39 14.55
N PRO A 173 2.26 -14.35 13.80
CA PRO A 173 1.52 -15.09 12.78
C PRO A 173 0.24 -15.74 13.34
N TYR A 174 -0.80 -15.73 12.52
CA TYR A 174 -2.12 -16.34 12.82
C TYR A 174 -2.76 -15.84 14.12
N SER A 175 -2.35 -14.69 14.65
CA SER A 175 -3.00 -14.04 15.78
C SER A 175 -4.06 -13.03 15.36
N ILE A 176 -5.02 -12.79 16.24
CA ILE A 176 -6.01 -11.73 16.13
C ILE A 176 -5.66 -10.65 17.15
N VAL A 177 -5.47 -9.42 16.71
CA VAL A 177 -5.23 -8.27 17.57
C VAL A 177 -6.33 -7.22 17.41
N ALA A 178 -6.63 -6.48 18.49
CA ALA A 178 -7.68 -5.47 18.50
C ALA A 178 -7.37 -4.30 19.45
N GLY A 179 -7.94 -3.14 19.18
CA GLY A 179 -7.96 -1.99 20.08
C GLY A 179 -6.94 -0.90 19.77
N ASN A 180 -6.86 0.11 20.63
CA ASN A 180 -5.93 1.22 20.56
C ASN A 180 -5.24 1.43 21.95
N PRO A 181 -3.94 1.09 22.09
CA PRO A 181 -3.14 0.33 21.13
C PRO A 181 -3.66 -1.09 20.95
N ALA A 182 -3.41 -1.66 19.77
CA ALA A 182 -3.81 -3.04 19.46
C ALA A 182 -3.10 -4.03 20.38
N LYS A 183 -3.87 -4.96 20.96
CA LYS A 183 -3.40 -6.01 21.85
C LYS A 183 -3.85 -7.37 21.34
N PHE A 184 -3.11 -8.41 21.67
CA PHE A 184 -3.47 -9.78 21.38
C PHE A 184 -4.84 -10.13 21.98
N VAL A 185 -5.69 -10.77 21.18
CA VAL A 185 -7.02 -11.26 21.59
C VAL A 185 -6.98 -12.77 21.70
N LYS A 186 -6.61 -13.45 20.60
CA LYS A 186 -6.49 -14.92 20.51
C LYS A 186 -5.74 -15.31 19.25
N HIS A 187 -5.34 -16.57 19.15
CA HIS A 187 -4.94 -17.18 17.89
C HIS A 187 -6.15 -17.56 17.03
N ARG A 188 -5.97 -17.60 15.71
CA ARG A 188 -7.01 -18.09 14.76
C ARG A 188 -7.26 -19.58 14.95
N PHE A 189 -6.23 -20.33 15.29
CA PHE A 189 -6.20 -21.78 15.35
C PHE A 189 -5.51 -22.25 16.65
N ASP A 190 -5.64 -23.55 16.94
CA ASP A 190 -4.87 -24.20 18.00
C ASP A 190 -3.35 -24.08 17.76
N PRO A 191 -2.53 -24.04 18.82
CA PRO A 191 -1.07 -23.86 18.67
C PRO A 191 -0.40 -24.86 17.73
N GLU A 192 -0.82 -26.14 17.76
CA GLU A 192 -0.29 -27.19 16.87
C GLU A 192 -0.58 -26.91 15.39
N VAL A 193 -1.78 -26.39 15.09
CA VAL A 193 -2.17 -25.99 13.73
C VAL A 193 -1.38 -24.76 13.29
N VAL A 194 -1.20 -23.77 14.19
CA VAL A 194 -0.41 -22.59 13.91
C VAL A 194 1.03 -22.97 13.53
N GLU A 195 1.62 -23.91 14.27
CA GLU A 195 2.99 -24.35 13.99
C GLU A 195 3.14 -24.98 12.60
N LYS A 196 2.18 -25.82 12.20
CA LYS A 196 2.13 -26.39 10.84
C LYS A 196 1.99 -25.30 9.77
N LEU A 197 1.05 -24.36 9.98
CA LEU A 197 0.75 -23.30 9.03
C LEU A 197 1.87 -22.25 8.87
N LYS A 198 2.76 -22.09 9.85
CA LYS A 198 3.94 -21.21 9.72
C LYS A 198 4.88 -21.64 8.60
N HIS A 199 4.91 -22.92 8.26
CA HIS A 199 5.73 -23.48 7.18
C HIS A 199 5.03 -23.44 5.82
N PHE A 200 3.72 -23.29 5.80
CA PHE A 200 2.96 -23.16 4.56
C PHE A 200 3.26 -21.83 3.86
N ASN A 201 3.56 -21.90 2.57
CA ASN A 201 3.84 -20.71 1.76
C ASN A 201 2.67 -20.36 0.84
N PRO A 202 1.79 -19.41 1.21
CA PRO A 202 0.68 -18.98 0.34
C PRO A 202 1.15 -18.48 -1.04
N GLY A 203 2.37 -17.97 -1.11
CA GLY A 203 2.99 -17.55 -2.37
C GLY A 203 3.11 -18.65 -3.42
N MET A 204 3.06 -19.92 -3.06
CA MET A 204 3.10 -21.07 -4.00
C MET A 204 1.76 -21.36 -4.66
N LEU A 205 0.66 -20.87 -4.11
CA LEU A 205 -0.69 -21.13 -4.66
C LEU A 205 -0.80 -20.59 -6.10
N THR A 206 -1.06 -21.49 -7.04
CA THR A 206 -1.40 -21.18 -8.44
C THR A 206 -2.92 -21.18 -8.62
N GLU A 207 -3.42 -20.63 -9.74
CA GLU A 207 -4.85 -20.68 -10.06
C GLU A 207 -5.36 -22.12 -10.12
N ASN A 208 -4.62 -23.02 -10.75
CA ASN A 208 -4.98 -24.43 -10.85
C ASN A 208 -5.10 -25.11 -9.48
N ILE A 209 -4.15 -24.85 -8.57
CA ILE A 209 -4.19 -25.39 -7.19
C ILE A 209 -5.44 -24.87 -6.47
N ILE A 210 -5.71 -23.56 -6.58
CA ILE A 210 -6.88 -22.94 -5.94
C ILE A 210 -8.18 -23.51 -6.49
N GLU A 211 -8.35 -23.57 -7.82
CA GLU A 211 -9.57 -24.08 -8.46
C GLU A 211 -9.82 -25.55 -8.11
N SER A 212 -8.78 -26.37 -8.15
CA SER A 212 -8.90 -27.80 -7.85
C SER A 212 -9.20 -28.10 -6.38
N ASN A 213 -8.81 -27.21 -5.46
CA ASN A 213 -8.89 -27.45 -4.02
C ASN A 213 -9.80 -26.46 -3.29
N ILE A 214 -10.59 -25.64 -4.00
CA ILE A 214 -11.39 -24.57 -3.42
C ILE A 214 -12.27 -25.04 -2.26
N ASN A 215 -12.94 -26.16 -2.39
CA ASN A 215 -13.80 -26.71 -1.35
C ASN A 215 -13.04 -27.13 -0.08
N SER A 216 -11.78 -27.56 -0.23
CA SER A 216 -10.90 -27.89 0.90
C SER A 216 -10.36 -26.67 1.59
N MET A 217 -10.04 -25.60 0.84
CA MET A 217 -9.57 -24.33 1.38
C MET A 217 -10.60 -23.61 2.25
N TYR A 218 -11.90 -23.87 2.05
CA TYR A 218 -12.99 -23.27 2.84
C TYR A 218 -13.46 -24.15 4.01
N LYS A 219 -12.84 -25.30 4.24
CA LYS A 219 -13.10 -26.09 5.44
C LYS A 219 -12.44 -25.44 6.67
N ASN A 220 -13.08 -25.58 7.83
CA ASN A 220 -12.43 -25.22 9.07
C ASN A 220 -11.19 -26.12 9.27
N ILE A 221 -10.05 -25.49 9.50
CA ILE A 221 -8.81 -26.22 9.78
C ILE A 221 -8.82 -26.65 11.24
N THR A 222 -8.55 -27.94 11.46
CA THR A 222 -8.41 -28.58 12.76
C THR A 222 -7.09 -29.36 12.84
N LYS A 223 -6.74 -29.87 14.00
CA LYS A 223 -5.52 -30.71 14.19
C LYS A 223 -5.53 -31.94 13.30
N GLU A 224 -6.72 -32.53 13.09
CA GLU A 224 -6.92 -33.77 12.36
C GLU A 224 -6.81 -33.61 10.85
N ASN A 225 -7.12 -32.42 10.30
CA ASN A 225 -7.17 -32.22 8.86
C ASN A 225 -6.11 -31.22 8.32
N ALA A 226 -5.32 -30.59 9.19
CA ALA A 226 -4.39 -29.54 8.78
C ALA A 226 -3.35 -30.09 7.79
N ASP A 227 -2.73 -31.22 8.07
CA ASP A 227 -1.71 -31.81 7.21
C ASP A 227 -2.28 -32.22 5.85
N ASP A 228 -3.47 -32.79 5.82
CA ASP A 228 -4.14 -33.20 4.57
C ASP A 228 -4.42 -31.96 3.69
N ILE A 229 -4.93 -30.87 4.29
CA ILE A 229 -5.22 -29.64 3.55
C ILE A 229 -3.93 -28.98 3.05
N ILE A 230 -2.89 -28.87 3.88
CA ILE A 230 -1.60 -28.29 3.49
C ILE A 230 -0.99 -29.09 2.35
N ASN A 231 -0.91 -30.42 2.48
CA ASN A 231 -0.35 -31.32 1.45
C ASN A 231 -1.10 -31.26 0.11
N LEU A 232 -2.41 -30.97 0.12
CA LEU A 232 -3.19 -30.75 -1.11
C LEU A 232 -2.80 -29.45 -1.81
N LEU A 233 -2.37 -28.43 -1.06
CA LEU A 233 -2.04 -27.10 -1.57
C LEU A 233 -0.57 -26.94 -1.97
N GLU A 234 0.30 -27.86 -1.56
CA GLU A 234 1.74 -27.87 -1.88
C GLU A 234 2.10 -28.77 -3.07
N LYS A 235 1.11 -29.48 -3.66
CA LYS A 235 1.26 -30.30 -4.87
C LYS A 235 1.09 -29.46 -6.13
#